data_d9b0a06d577b1aac7cb7ead083461147
#
_entry.id   d9b0a06d577b1aac7cb7ead083461147
#
_cell.length_a   1.000
_cell.length_b   1.000
_cell.length_c   1.000
_cell.angle_alpha   90.00
_cell.angle_beta   90.00
_cell.angle_gamma   90.00
#
_symmetry.space_group_name_H-M   'P 1'
#
loop_
_entity.id
_entity.type
_entity.pdbx_description
1 polymer ?
#
loop_
_entity_poly.entity_id
_entity_poly.type
_entity_poly.pdbx_seq_one_letter_code
_entity_poly.pdbx_strand_id
1 'polypeptide(L)'
;TEEALKQRNRELSLLNSIAVALNHNMALNLILQETLKNVLKVLELNRGAIFLIDREREKTEVIAKLGFQVEGAEDTQAVFFKDPLLSKALVDDQMVLKPEPIFPTFKARFELNAQKFSPWLTCFLITFKGKGVGFLGLDIPSARKLSQYEFHLMGSLGNFLGGAIVNAQMRATIRRDRQELRRLTGKLFQSQEEERRRIARELHDESGQSLTAVKLALERLEQNVSSPEKRLREEIGEIIMMVRRTSSEIRHLSYHLHPTLLSDLGLEPALDLYFKEIKNHTGHNIEFSMVGFDHRLDVDMETVFYRFSQETLTNALKHSGSDKFRLSIIKSYPKIIFRAEDDGIGFDTQIIGTDKRNLGLLGMRERTSLLGGTFQLRSKPGEGTRIRIEIPFAESLGHG
;
A
#
# COMPACT_ATOMS: atom_id res chain seq x y z
N THR A 1 53.81 -6.88 0.10
CA THR A 1 54.35 -8.17 0.50
C THR A 1 53.20 -9.17 0.64
N GLU A 2 53.51 -10.47 0.58
CA GLU A 2 52.54 -11.55 0.52
C GLU A 2 51.51 -11.56 1.70
N GLU A 3 51.98 -11.14 2.85
CA GLU A 3 51.17 -11.08 4.09
C GLU A 3 50.11 -9.94 4.01
N ALA A 4 50.45 -8.80 3.49
CA ALA A 4 49.52 -7.68 3.24
C ALA A 4 48.43 -8.06 2.22
N LEU A 5 48.82 -8.84 1.19
CA LEU A 5 47.86 -9.32 0.19
C LEU A 5 46.89 -10.36 0.78
N LYS A 6 47.35 -11.29 1.60
CA LYS A 6 46.53 -12.26 2.33
C LYS A 6 45.54 -11.57 3.28
N GLN A 7 46.01 -10.52 3.97
CA GLN A 7 45.13 -9.72 4.86
C GLN A 7 44.05 -8.99 4.09
N ARG A 8 44.39 -8.35 2.97
CA ARG A 8 43.44 -7.64 2.12
C ARG A 8 42.41 -8.58 1.49
N ASN A 9 42.84 -9.77 1.08
CA ASN A 9 41.92 -10.80 0.55
C ASN A 9 40.93 -11.30 1.63
N ARG A 10 41.34 -11.44 2.88
CA ARG A 10 40.44 -11.81 3.99
C ARG A 10 39.40 -10.72 4.28
N GLU A 11 39.84 -9.45 4.27
CA GLU A 11 38.94 -8.30 4.44
C GLU A 11 37.90 -8.26 3.32
N LEU A 12 38.33 -8.35 2.06
CA LEU A 12 37.46 -8.34 0.89
C LEU A 12 36.50 -9.53 0.89
N SER A 13 36.96 -10.72 1.29
CA SER A 13 36.11 -11.90 1.40
C SER A 13 35.01 -11.74 2.46
N LEU A 14 35.32 -11.17 3.62
CA LEU A 14 34.35 -10.86 4.65
C LEU A 14 33.32 -9.82 4.18
N LEU A 15 33.78 -8.71 3.62
CA LEU A 15 32.88 -7.66 3.11
C LEU A 15 32.01 -8.17 1.98
N ASN A 16 32.55 -9.00 1.09
CA ASN A 16 31.79 -9.59 -0.01
C ASN A 16 30.74 -10.59 0.46
N SER A 17 31.07 -11.45 1.46
CA SER A 17 30.09 -12.38 2.03
C SER A 17 28.88 -11.67 2.63
N ILE A 18 29.12 -10.53 3.30
CA ILE A 18 28.06 -9.71 3.90
C ILE A 18 27.26 -8.98 2.80
N ALA A 19 27.94 -8.46 1.77
CA ALA A 19 27.28 -7.79 0.63
C ALA A 19 26.36 -8.76 -0.12
N VAL A 20 26.79 -9.99 -0.35
CA VAL A 20 25.96 -11.03 -0.98
C VAL A 20 24.75 -11.39 -0.10
N ALA A 21 24.93 -11.53 1.21
CA ALA A 21 23.82 -11.80 2.14
C ALA A 21 22.77 -10.67 2.14
N LEU A 22 23.21 -9.40 2.03
CA LEU A 22 22.33 -8.22 1.94
C LEU A 22 21.51 -8.19 0.65
N ASN A 23 22.06 -8.69 -0.45
CA ASN A 23 21.37 -8.69 -1.75
C ASN A 23 20.30 -9.80 -1.85
N HIS A 24 20.39 -10.88 -1.05
CA HIS A 24 19.48 -12.03 -1.13
C HIS A 24 18.19 -11.89 -0.30
N ASN A 25 17.77 -10.68 0.09
CA ASN A 25 16.54 -10.44 0.86
C ASN A 25 16.43 -11.25 2.18
N MET A 26 17.56 -11.66 2.74
CA MET A 26 17.61 -12.37 4.02
C MET A 26 17.18 -11.43 5.16
N ALA A 27 16.54 -11.99 6.18
CA ALA A 27 16.19 -11.22 7.37
C ALA A 27 17.47 -10.66 8.02
N LEU A 28 17.41 -9.40 8.48
CA LEU A 28 18.55 -8.70 9.08
C LEU A 28 19.24 -9.54 10.18
N ASN A 29 18.46 -10.23 11.00
CA ASN A 29 18.98 -11.09 12.08
C ASN A 29 19.90 -12.20 11.56
N LEU A 30 19.56 -12.84 10.45
CA LEU A 30 20.36 -13.91 9.84
C LEU A 30 21.68 -13.35 9.29
N ILE A 31 21.65 -12.17 8.68
CA ILE A 31 22.83 -11.48 8.17
C ILE A 31 23.77 -11.14 9.32
N LEU A 32 23.24 -10.59 10.40
CA LEU A 32 24.04 -10.21 11.58
C LEU A 32 24.61 -11.43 12.30
N GLN A 33 23.85 -12.53 12.40
CA GLN A 33 24.34 -13.79 12.96
C GLN A 33 25.50 -14.38 12.16
N GLU A 34 25.36 -14.45 10.82
CA GLU A 34 26.42 -14.98 9.96
C GLU A 34 27.66 -14.07 9.97
N THR A 35 27.45 -12.75 10.00
CA THR A 35 28.55 -11.80 10.17
C THR A 35 29.29 -11.99 11.49
N LEU A 36 28.56 -12.11 12.59
CA LEU A 36 29.16 -12.36 13.91
C LEU A 36 29.98 -13.65 13.91
N LYS A 37 29.45 -14.73 13.34
CA LYS A 37 30.14 -16.02 13.21
C LYS A 37 31.46 -15.89 12.42
N ASN A 38 31.43 -15.17 11.30
CA ASN A 38 32.60 -14.94 10.49
C ASN A 38 33.64 -14.08 11.20
N VAL A 39 33.22 -13.03 11.93
CA VAL A 39 34.11 -12.19 12.73
C VAL A 39 34.79 -13.02 13.84
N LEU A 40 34.03 -13.81 14.58
CA LEU A 40 34.59 -14.66 15.65
C LEU A 40 35.59 -15.68 15.09
N LYS A 41 35.28 -16.28 13.94
CA LYS A 41 36.18 -17.21 13.23
C LYS A 41 37.49 -16.54 12.82
N VAL A 42 37.42 -15.33 12.24
CA VAL A 42 38.62 -14.60 11.76
C VAL A 42 39.48 -14.13 12.90
N LEU A 43 38.87 -13.71 14.01
CA LEU A 43 39.57 -13.26 15.21
C LEU A 43 39.94 -14.42 16.18
N GLU A 44 39.59 -15.65 15.82
CA GLU A 44 39.80 -16.83 16.70
C GLU A 44 39.21 -16.62 18.10
N LEU A 45 38.04 -16.02 18.18
CA LEU A 45 37.26 -15.78 19.37
C LEU A 45 36.07 -16.72 19.49
N ASN A 46 35.63 -17.02 20.70
CA ASN A 46 34.57 -17.97 20.96
C ASN A 46 33.23 -17.30 21.28
N ARG A 47 33.24 -16.02 21.68
CA ARG A 47 32.04 -15.33 22.17
C ARG A 47 31.94 -13.92 21.64
N GLY A 48 30.71 -13.54 21.25
CA GLY A 48 30.43 -12.18 20.83
C GLY A 48 28.93 -11.95 20.68
N ALA A 49 28.55 -10.69 20.58
CA ALA A 49 27.18 -10.28 20.37
C ALA A 49 27.10 -8.98 19.54
N ILE A 50 26.02 -8.81 18.80
CA ILE A 50 25.69 -7.56 18.11
C ILE A 50 24.46 -6.96 18.77
N PHE A 51 24.58 -5.68 19.11
CA PHE A 51 23.55 -4.91 19.78
C PHE A 51 23.09 -3.77 18.87
N LEU A 52 21.79 -3.53 18.80
CA LEU A 52 21.23 -2.33 18.17
C LEU A 52 20.80 -1.33 19.23
N ILE A 53 20.90 -0.05 18.87
CA ILE A 53 20.48 1.08 19.70
C ILE A 53 19.05 1.44 19.31
N ASP A 54 18.10 1.28 20.24
CA ASP A 54 16.75 1.83 20.15
C ASP A 54 16.73 3.17 20.88
N ARG A 55 16.80 4.25 20.10
CA ARG A 55 16.84 5.62 20.64
C ARG A 55 15.51 6.08 21.22
N GLU A 56 14.39 5.55 20.72
CA GLU A 56 13.06 5.94 21.20
C GLU A 56 12.80 5.38 22.60
N ARG A 57 13.35 4.19 22.87
CA ARG A 57 13.18 3.52 24.17
C ARG A 57 14.37 3.70 25.09
N GLU A 58 15.41 4.42 24.66
CA GLU A 58 16.68 4.57 25.38
C GLU A 58 17.28 3.22 25.82
N LYS A 59 17.23 2.23 24.92
CA LYS A 59 17.62 0.85 25.20
C LYS A 59 18.48 0.29 24.08
N THR A 60 19.16 -0.79 24.37
CA THR A 60 19.80 -1.59 23.33
C THR A 60 19.23 -2.99 23.34
N GLU A 61 19.13 -3.56 22.17
CA GLU A 61 18.59 -4.88 21.93
C GLU A 61 19.67 -5.79 21.36
N VAL A 62 19.78 -7.00 21.91
CA VAL A 62 20.69 -8.03 21.38
C VAL A 62 20.04 -8.67 20.16
N ILE A 63 20.63 -8.48 18.97
CA ILE A 63 20.10 -9.03 17.73
C ILE A 63 20.80 -10.31 17.31
N ALA A 64 22.10 -10.43 17.60
CA ALA A 64 22.85 -11.64 17.33
C ALA A 64 23.78 -11.96 18.51
N LYS A 65 23.91 -13.22 18.87
CA LYS A 65 24.80 -13.71 19.93
C LYS A 65 25.34 -15.09 19.59
N LEU A 66 26.60 -15.33 19.90
CA LEU A 66 27.28 -16.63 19.75
C LEU A 66 28.20 -16.89 20.95
N GLY A 67 28.31 -18.18 21.34
CA GLY A 67 29.17 -18.62 22.43
C GLY A 67 28.65 -18.37 23.83
N PHE A 68 27.45 -17.81 23.99
CA PHE A 68 26.81 -17.64 25.31
C PHE A 68 25.77 -18.76 25.48
N GLN A 69 25.95 -19.58 26.53
CA GLN A 69 24.94 -20.57 26.90
C GLN A 69 23.76 -19.87 27.56
N VAL A 70 22.62 -19.89 26.93
CA VAL A 70 21.36 -19.39 27.46
C VAL A 70 20.31 -20.46 27.24
N GLU A 71 19.88 -21.10 28.31
CA GLU A 71 18.68 -21.92 28.34
C GLU A 71 17.47 -20.98 28.46
N GLY A 72 16.59 -20.99 27.45
CA GLY A 72 15.36 -20.19 27.40
C GLY A 72 15.40 -19.08 26.34
N ALA A 73 14.75 -19.34 25.21
CA ALA A 73 14.95 -18.62 23.94
C ALA A 73 14.06 -17.38 23.74
N GLU A 74 13.37 -16.83 24.72
CA GLU A 74 12.31 -15.82 24.43
C GLU A 74 12.46 -14.45 25.07
N ASP A 75 13.50 -14.19 25.87
CA ASP A 75 13.68 -12.84 26.46
C ASP A 75 14.94 -12.16 25.94
N THR A 76 14.84 -11.53 24.76
CA THR A 76 15.74 -10.45 24.33
C THR A 76 15.41 -9.20 25.14
N GLN A 77 15.59 -9.26 26.48
CA GLN A 77 15.38 -8.10 27.33
C GLN A 77 16.46 -7.06 27.07
N ALA A 78 16.02 -5.84 27.00
CA ALA A 78 16.83 -4.65 26.88
C ALA A 78 17.92 -4.63 27.98
N VAL A 79 19.17 -4.58 27.54
CA VAL A 79 20.30 -4.51 28.43
C VAL A 79 20.53 -3.06 28.82
N PHE A 80 20.37 -2.73 30.10
CA PHE A 80 20.63 -1.40 30.62
C PHE A 80 22.14 -1.17 30.72
N PHE A 81 22.60 -0.02 30.18
CA PHE A 81 23.98 0.38 30.25
C PHE A 81 24.24 1.33 31.43
N LYS A 82 25.17 0.98 32.26
CA LYS A 82 25.73 1.88 33.29
C LYS A 82 26.98 2.60 32.79
N ASP A 83 27.37 2.42 31.53
CA ASP A 83 28.58 3.03 30.99
C ASP A 83 28.28 4.47 30.52
N PRO A 84 29.03 5.49 30.98
CA PRO A 84 28.83 6.89 30.61
C PRO A 84 29.01 7.16 29.10
N LEU A 85 29.86 6.36 28.42
CA LEU A 85 30.07 6.51 26.96
C LEU A 85 28.90 5.98 26.18
N LEU A 86 28.25 4.92 26.63
CA LEU A 86 27.03 4.38 26.00
C LEU A 86 25.82 5.24 26.26
N SER A 87 25.64 5.74 27.46
CA SER A 87 24.57 6.70 27.76
C SER A 87 24.75 7.97 26.93
N LYS A 88 25.98 8.41 26.69
CA LYS A 88 26.31 9.52 25.85
C LYS A 88 26.04 9.22 24.34
N ALA A 89 26.36 8.02 23.86
CA ALA A 89 26.04 7.56 22.51
C ALA A 89 24.53 7.39 22.28
N LEU A 90 23.76 7.13 23.32
CA LEU A 90 22.29 7.05 23.29
C LEU A 90 21.62 8.43 23.25
N VAL A 91 22.18 9.40 23.97
CA VAL A 91 21.57 10.73 24.18
C VAL A 91 22.07 11.76 23.17
N ASP A 92 23.32 11.69 22.73
CA ASP A 92 23.95 12.73 21.91
C ASP A 92 23.85 12.40 20.41
N ASP A 93 23.00 13.12 19.70
CA ASP A 93 22.90 13.07 18.23
C ASP A 93 24.18 13.58 17.53
N GLN A 94 25.16 14.04 18.29
CA GLN A 94 26.41 14.66 17.87
C GLN A 94 27.67 13.93 18.34
N MET A 95 27.64 12.64 18.56
CA MET A 95 28.89 11.92 18.75
C MET A 95 29.68 11.92 17.43
N VAL A 96 30.17 13.10 17.06
CA VAL A 96 31.21 13.28 16.07
C VAL A 96 32.47 12.64 16.67
N LEU A 97 32.70 11.41 16.30
CA LEU A 97 33.99 10.77 16.53
C LEU A 97 35.02 11.63 15.78
N LYS A 98 35.85 12.38 16.53
CA LYS A 98 37.01 13.07 15.97
C LYS A 98 37.77 12.05 15.10
N PRO A 99 38.28 12.43 13.96
CA PRO A 99 39.05 11.56 13.08
C PRO A 99 40.44 11.34 13.64
N GLU A 100 40.55 10.69 14.76
CA GLU A 100 41.81 10.14 15.25
C GLU A 100 41.84 8.64 14.97
N PRO A 101 43.01 8.03 14.67
CA PRO A 101 43.11 6.70 14.10
C PRO A 101 42.81 5.56 15.11
N ILE A 102 42.15 5.84 16.19
CA ILE A 102 41.73 4.87 17.20
C ILE A 102 40.19 4.80 17.13
N PHE A 103 39.67 3.74 16.55
CA PHE A 103 38.24 3.47 16.64
C PHE A 103 37.83 3.40 18.10
N PRO A 104 36.76 4.10 18.51
CA PRO A 104 36.33 4.12 19.87
C PRO A 104 35.93 2.70 20.29
N THR A 105 36.76 2.11 21.11
CA THR A 105 36.47 0.86 21.83
C THR A 105 36.21 1.16 23.29
N PHE A 106 35.30 0.47 23.87
CA PHE A 106 35.02 0.55 25.31
C PHE A 106 34.77 -0.86 25.85
N LYS A 107 35.03 -1.03 27.14
CA LYS A 107 34.69 -2.27 27.85
C LYS A 107 33.37 -2.07 28.56
N ALA A 108 32.39 -2.87 28.18
CA ALA A 108 31.10 -2.86 28.84
C ALA A 108 30.79 -4.22 29.47
N ARG A 109 30.13 -4.19 30.59
CA ARG A 109 29.62 -5.38 31.27
C ARG A 109 28.16 -5.56 30.91
N PHE A 110 27.82 -6.73 30.40
CA PHE A 110 26.46 -7.03 29.98
C PHE A 110 25.84 -8.11 30.88
N GLU A 111 24.64 -7.85 31.34
CA GLU A 111 23.81 -8.85 31.97
C GLU A 111 22.97 -9.52 30.85
N LEU A 112 23.46 -10.65 30.35
CA LEU A 112 22.75 -11.49 29.40
C LEU A 112 21.86 -12.45 30.19
N ASN A 113 20.62 -12.09 30.39
CA ASN A 113 19.61 -12.79 31.20
C ASN A 113 20.02 -13.04 32.67
N ALA A 114 19.10 -12.93 33.58
CA ALA A 114 19.16 -13.08 35.02
C ALA A 114 20.10 -14.17 35.64
N GLN A 115 20.97 -14.76 34.83
CA GLN A 115 21.98 -15.74 35.26
C GLN A 115 23.34 -15.10 35.55
N LYS A 116 23.99 -15.57 36.55
CA LYS A 116 25.18 -15.10 37.26
C LYS A 116 26.45 -14.80 36.43
N PHE A 117 26.41 -14.74 35.10
CA PHE A 117 27.59 -14.46 34.26
C PHE A 117 27.39 -13.17 33.47
N SER A 118 28.08 -12.14 33.89
CA SER A 118 28.20 -10.86 33.23
C SER A 118 29.57 -10.77 32.52
N PRO A 119 29.70 -11.16 31.26
CA PRO A 119 30.99 -11.07 30.57
C PRO A 119 31.35 -9.61 30.31
N TRP A 120 32.62 -9.27 30.45
CA TRP A 120 33.17 -8.04 29.94
C TRP A 120 33.41 -8.19 28.43
N LEU A 121 32.75 -7.34 27.62
CA LEU A 121 32.97 -7.32 26.20
C LEU A 121 33.74 -6.08 25.77
N THR A 122 34.67 -6.24 24.84
CA THR A 122 35.24 -5.12 24.10
C THR A 122 34.31 -4.75 22.97
N CYS A 123 33.79 -3.54 23.00
CA CYS A 123 32.75 -3.09 22.06
C CYS A 123 33.31 -2.18 20.99
N PHE A 124 32.92 -2.41 19.77
CA PHE A 124 33.20 -1.61 18.59
C PHE A 124 31.90 -0.95 18.10
N LEU A 125 31.91 0.35 17.95
CA LEU A 125 30.72 1.08 17.54
C LEU A 125 30.38 0.77 16.08
N ILE A 126 29.11 0.47 15.85
CA ILE A 126 28.53 0.33 14.50
C ILE A 126 27.92 1.69 14.14
N THR A 127 28.44 2.32 13.08
CA THR A 127 28.06 3.68 12.70
C THR A 127 27.49 3.77 11.29
N PHE A 128 26.58 4.72 11.10
CA PHE A 128 26.09 5.11 9.77
C PHE A 128 26.08 6.64 9.66
N LYS A 129 26.86 7.17 8.70
CA LYS A 129 27.02 8.63 8.51
C LYS A 129 27.42 9.36 9.81
N GLY A 130 28.31 8.77 10.61
CA GLY A 130 28.76 9.35 11.86
C GLY A 130 27.85 9.15 13.07
N LYS A 131 26.67 8.58 12.90
CA LYS A 131 25.73 8.25 13.99
C LYS A 131 25.89 6.81 14.43
N GLY A 132 25.96 6.55 15.74
CA GLY A 132 25.95 5.21 16.30
C GLY A 132 24.57 4.56 16.13
N VAL A 133 24.52 3.37 15.52
CA VAL A 133 23.30 2.58 15.32
C VAL A 133 23.32 1.27 16.10
N GLY A 134 24.47 0.91 16.63
CA GLY A 134 24.66 -0.30 17.39
C GLY A 134 26.12 -0.48 17.79
N PHE A 135 26.45 -1.64 18.28
CA PHE A 135 27.84 -2.03 18.54
C PHE A 135 28.02 -3.55 18.46
N LEU A 136 29.24 -3.93 18.13
CA LEU A 136 29.75 -5.29 18.15
C LEU A 136 30.53 -5.51 19.42
N GLY A 137 30.06 -6.36 20.32
CA GLY A 137 30.72 -6.76 21.53
C GLY A 137 31.45 -8.08 21.34
N LEU A 138 32.75 -8.11 21.66
CA LEU A 138 33.62 -9.29 21.54
C LEU A 138 34.24 -9.63 22.90
N ASP A 139 34.20 -10.89 23.28
CA ASP A 139 34.90 -11.41 24.48
C ASP A 139 36.37 -11.65 24.15
N ILE A 140 37.21 -10.63 24.39
CA ILE A 140 38.63 -10.66 24.09
C ILE A 140 39.37 -10.98 25.41
N PRO A 141 40.13 -12.10 25.50
CA PRO A 141 40.91 -12.44 26.67
C PRO A 141 41.86 -11.31 27.05
N SER A 142 42.02 -11.03 28.37
CA SER A 142 42.82 -9.92 28.89
C SER A 142 44.29 -9.97 28.44
N ALA A 143 44.80 -11.16 28.19
CA ALA A 143 46.17 -11.39 27.70
C ALA A 143 46.37 -11.12 26.23
N ARG A 144 45.28 -10.98 25.44
CA ARG A 144 45.32 -10.76 23.99
C ARG A 144 45.19 -9.27 23.68
N LYS A 145 46.13 -8.74 22.93
CA LYS A 145 46.01 -7.42 22.32
C LYS A 145 45.62 -7.57 20.84
N LEU A 146 44.62 -6.82 20.40
CA LEU A 146 44.29 -6.75 18.98
C LEU A 146 45.40 -6.03 18.23
N SER A 147 45.75 -6.53 17.05
CA SER A 147 46.66 -5.85 16.13
C SER A 147 46.00 -4.61 15.53
N GLN A 148 46.81 -3.69 15.00
CA GLN A 148 46.30 -2.50 14.30
C GLN A 148 45.41 -2.87 13.12
N TYR A 149 45.72 -3.96 12.41
CA TYR A 149 44.90 -4.51 11.35
C TYR A 149 43.54 -4.97 11.83
N GLU A 150 43.44 -5.73 12.92
CA GLU A 150 42.19 -6.19 13.51
C GLU A 150 41.30 -5.01 13.94
N PHE A 151 41.88 -3.95 14.49
CA PHE A 151 41.17 -2.72 14.81
C PHE A 151 40.57 -2.05 13.54
N HIS A 152 41.37 -1.91 12.48
CA HIS A 152 40.88 -1.32 11.22
C HIS A 152 39.77 -2.17 10.58
N LEU A 153 39.92 -3.50 10.63
CA LEU A 153 38.91 -4.44 10.14
C LEU A 153 37.58 -4.26 10.89
N MET A 154 37.63 -4.15 12.22
CA MET A 154 36.40 -3.94 13.02
C MET A 154 35.75 -2.59 12.71
N GLY A 155 36.52 -1.53 12.52
CA GLY A 155 35.97 -0.23 12.12
C GLY A 155 35.33 -0.25 10.74
N SER A 156 35.99 -0.88 9.76
CA SER A 156 35.40 -1.05 8.40
C SER A 156 34.11 -1.86 8.45
N LEU A 157 34.08 -2.95 9.22
CA LEU A 157 32.90 -3.76 9.46
C LEU A 157 31.79 -2.97 10.15
N GLY A 158 32.12 -2.16 11.17
CA GLY A 158 31.16 -1.33 11.87
C GLY A 158 30.44 -0.36 10.96
N ASN A 159 31.16 0.33 10.07
CA ASN A 159 30.58 1.24 9.07
C ASN A 159 29.72 0.49 8.05
N PHE A 160 30.18 -0.67 7.58
CA PHE A 160 29.43 -1.46 6.63
C PHE A 160 28.13 -2.02 7.22
N LEU A 161 28.22 -2.58 8.43
CA LEU A 161 27.04 -3.07 9.16
C LEU A 161 26.04 -1.95 9.46
N GLY A 162 26.52 -0.76 9.81
CA GLY A 162 25.69 0.41 10.04
C GLY A 162 24.81 0.74 8.81
N GLY A 163 25.43 0.76 7.63
CA GLY A 163 24.71 0.95 6.38
C GLY A 163 23.66 -0.15 6.12
N ALA A 164 24.01 -1.41 6.37
CA ALA A 164 23.13 -2.55 6.22
C ALA A 164 21.92 -2.49 7.17
N ILE A 165 22.15 -2.19 8.44
CA ILE A 165 21.13 -2.08 9.47
C ILE A 165 20.14 -0.97 9.12
N VAL A 166 20.62 0.24 8.82
CA VAL A 166 19.76 1.38 8.51
C VAL A 166 18.94 1.13 7.24
N ASN A 167 19.55 0.55 6.19
CA ASN A 167 18.83 0.20 4.97
C ASN A 167 17.73 -0.84 5.23
N ALA A 168 18.01 -1.86 6.05
CA ALA A 168 17.00 -2.87 6.40
C ALA A 168 15.84 -2.26 7.21
N GLN A 169 16.14 -1.41 8.18
CA GLN A 169 15.15 -0.69 8.99
C GLN A 169 14.28 0.24 8.11
N MET A 170 14.91 1.03 7.23
CA MET A 170 14.18 1.89 6.28
C MET A 170 13.23 1.09 5.39
N ARG A 171 13.70 -0.04 4.84
CA ARG A 171 12.85 -0.92 4.03
C ARG A 171 11.67 -1.48 4.83
N ALA A 172 11.89 -1.85 6.08
CA ALA A 172 10.84 -2.35 6.97
C ALA A 172 9.79 -1.26 7.26
N THR A 173 10.23 -0.03 7.57
CA THR A 173 9.35 1.12 7.78
C THR A 173 8.54 1.43 6.53
N ILE A 174 9.17 1.56 5.37
CA ILE A 174 8.47 1.82 4.10
C ILE A 174 7.43 0.72 3.79
N ARG A 175 7.73 -0.55 4.06
CA ARG A 175 6.76 -1.63 3.88
C ARG A 175 5.56 -1.49 4.82
N ARG A 176 5.81 -1.17 6.10
CA ARG A 176 4.76 -0.96 7.11
C ARG A 176 3.87 0.22 6.73
N ASP A 177 4.47 1.35 6.37
CA ASP A 177 3.74 2.55 5.98
C ASP A 177 2.89 2.31 4.72
N ARG A 178 3.43 1.59 3.73
CA ARG A 178 2.67 1.19 2.54
C ARG A 178 1.49 0.28 2.88
N GLN A 179 1.66 -0.65 3.80
CA GLN A 179 0.56 -1.53 4.24
C GLN A 179 -0.52 -0.73 4.97
N GLU A 180 -0.12 0.18 5.86
CA GLU A 180 -1.06 1.03 6.59
C GLU A 180 -1.81 1.98 5.65
N LEU A 181 -1.11 2.62 4.70
CA LEU A 181 -1.74 3.45 3.67
C LEU A 181 -2.77 2.63 2.86
N ARG A 182 -2.42 1.43 2.43
CA ARG A 182 -3.37 0.55 1.71
C ARG A 182 -4.59 0.23 2.57
N ARG A 183 -4.39 -0.09 3.84
CA ARG A 183 -5.48 -0.37 4.77
C ARG A 183 -6.42 0.82 4.95
N LEU A 184 -5.85 2.02 5.14
CA LEU A 184 -6.62 3.26 5.29
C LEU A 184 -7.37 3.62 4.00
N THR A 185 -6.73 3.50 2.85
CA THR A 185 -7.35 3.73 1.54
C THR A 185 -8.52 2.78 1.30
N GLY A 186 -8.37 1.49 1.66
CA GLY A 186 -9.46 0.51 1.60
C GLY A 186 -10.67 0.91 2.45
N LYS A 187 -10.44 1.34 3.70
CA LYS A 187 -11.50 1.83 4.59
C LYS A 187 -12.19 3.08 4.05
N LEU A 188 -11.44 4.01 3.48
CA LEU A 188 -12.01 5.22 2.87
C LEU A 188 -12.94 4.85 1.69
N PHE A 189 -12.54 3.93 0.83
CA PHE A 189 -13.39 3.50 -0.28
C PHE A 189 -14.66 2.82 0.20
N GLN A 190 -14.55 1.95 1.21
CA GLN A 190 -15.71 1.30 1.81
C GLN A 190 -16.68 2.32 2.42
N SER A 191 -16.19 3.23 3.24
CA SER A 191 -17.02 4.28 3.85
C SER A 191 -17.68 5.19 2.80
N GLN A 192 -16.94 5.53 1.73
CA GLN A 192 -17.50 6.32 0.64
C GLN A 192 -18.63 5.58 -0.11
N GLU A 193 -18.48 4.27 -0.30
CA GLU A 193 -19.52 3.48 -0.97
C GLU A 193 -20.76 3.28 -0.09
N GLU A 194 -20.55 3.06 1.22
CA GLU A 194 -21.65 3.00 2.20
C GLU A 194 -22.44 4.31 2.23
N GLU A 195 -21.74 5.45 2.23
CA GLU A 195 -22.36 6.77 2.18
C GLU A 195 -23.14 6.99 0.89
N ARG A 196 -22.59 6.61 -0.26
CA ARG A 196 -23.31 6.67 -1.55
C ARG A 196 -24.55 5.81 -1.55
N ARG A 197 -24.49 4.60 -0.98
CA ARG A 197 -25.66 3.71 -0.82
C ARG A 197 -26.73 4.33 0.09
N ARG A 198 -26.30 5.00 1.16
CA ARG A 198 -27.23 5.68 2.09
C ARG A 198 -27.94 6.83 1.40
N ILE A 199 -27.19 7.72 0.75
CA ILE A 199 -27.75 8.88 0.04
C ILE A 199 -28.70 8.43 -1.09
N ALA A 200 -28.30 7.41 -1.85
CA ALA A 200 -29.16 6.90 -2.94
C ALA A 200 -30.50 6.37 -2.43
N ARG A 201 -30.49 5.65 -1.29
CA ARG A 201 -31.75 5.18 -0.67
C ARG A 201 -32.61 6.32 -0.15
N GLU A 202 -32.03 7.29 0.54
CA GLU A 202 -32.74 8.47 1.03
C GLU A 202 -33.38 9.26 -0.11
N LEU A 203 -32.64 9.46 -1.22
CA LEU A 203 -33.18 10.12 -2.41
C LEU A 203 -34.32 9.32 -3.05
N HIS A 204 -34.20 8.00 -3.12
CA HIS A 204 -35.23 7.15 -3.73
C HIS A 204 -36.49 7.09 -2.85
N ASP A 205 -36.31 6.85 -1.56
CA ASP A 205 -37.45 6.58 -0.65
C ASP A 205 -38.17 7.87 -0.25
N GLU A 206 -37.47 8.89 0.21
CA GLU A 206 -38.11 10.10 0.72
C GLU A 206 -38.52 11.06 -0.42
N SER A 207 -37.58 11.36 -1.31
CA SER A 207 -37.85 12.34 -2.38
C SER A 207 -38.73 11.74 -3.49
N GLY A 208 -38.47 10.48 -3.87
CA GLY A 208 -39.24 9.79 -4.92
C GLY A 208 -40.71 9.56 -4.54
N GLN A 209 -40.95 9.14 -3.28
CA GLN A 209 -42.32 8.92 -2.76
C GLN A 209 -43.07 10.24 -2.62
N SER A 210 -42.44 11.27 -2.08
CA SER A 210 -43.04 12.61 -1.92
C SER A 210 -43.46 13.22 -3.25
N LEU A 211 -42.59 13.18 -4.25
CA LEU A 211 -42.91 13.69 -5.60
C LEU A 211 -44.01 12.85 -6.29
N THR A 212 -44.07 11.55 -6.03
CA THR A 212 -45.13 10.69 -6.53
C THR A 212 -46.49 11.07 -5.90
N ALA A 213 -46.52 11.34 -4.61
CA ALA A 213 -47.73 11.78 -3.90
C ALA A 213 -48.19 13.16 -4.44
N VAL A 214 -47.27 14.12 -4.63
CA VAL A 214 -47.58 15.43 -5.18
C VAL A 214 -48.15 15.31 -6.62
N LYS A 215 -47.53 14.46 -7.46
CA LYS A 215 -47.99 14.19 -8.80
C LYS A 215 -49.41 13.66 -8.82
N LEU A 216 -49.71 12.64 -7.98
CA LEU A 216 -51.07 12.05 -7.89
C LEU A 216 -52.09 13.06 -7.38
N ALA A 217 -51.73 13.94 -6.44
CA ALA A 217 -52.63 15.01 -5.99
C ALA A 217 -52.93 16.01 -7.09
N LEU A 218 -51.96 16.40 -7.89
CA LEU A 218 -52.13 17.30 -9.04
C LEU A 218 -52.94 16.65 -10.17
N GLU A 219 -52.74 15.38 -10.49
CA GLU A 219 -53.52 14.64 -11.45
C GLU A 219 -54.98 14.52 -11.04
N ARG A 220 -55.30 14.36 -9.74
CA ARG A 220 -56.68 14.41 -9.20
C ARG A 220 -57.29 15.81 -9.35
N LEU A 221 -56.51 16.88 -9.04
CA LEU A 221 -56.97 18.25 -9.22
C LEU A 221 -57.31 18.55 -10.70
N GLU A 222 -56.45 18.15 -11.62
CA GLU A 222 -56.65 18.31 -13.07
C GLU A 222 -57.96 17.67 -13.55
N GLN A 223 -58.27 16.46 -13.04
CA GLN A 223 -59.52 15.74 -13.34
C GLN A 223 -60.76 16.42 -12.82
N ASN A 224 -60.64 17.13 -11.67
CA ASN A 224 -61.76 17.79 -11.01
C ASN A 224 -62.02 19.22 -11.50
N VAL A 225 -61.15 19.81 -12.35
CA VAL A 225 -61.34 21.14 -12.91
C VAL A 225 -62.40 21.12 -13.98
N SER A 226 -63.47 21.91 -13.79
CA SER A 226 -64.59 22.02 -14.70
C SER A 226 -64.21 22.60 -16.05
N SER A 227 -65.00 22.27 -17.10
CA SER A 227 -64.73 22.62 -18.49
C SER A 227 -64.51 24.11 -18.80
N PRO A 228 -65.07 25.12 -18.09
CA PRO A 228 -64.82 26.51 -18.40
C PRO A 228 -63.48 27.06 -17.93
N GLU A 229 -62.73 26.33 -17.08
CA GLU A 229 -61.44 26.79 -16.51
C GLU A 229 -60.24 26.23 -17.25
N LYS A 230 -60.21 26.37 -18.55
CA LYS A 230 -59.19 25.85 -19.45
C LYS A 230 -57.76 26.29 -19.02
N ARG A 231 -57.61 27.56 -18.64
CA ARG A 231 -56.33 28.13 -18.19
C ARG A 231 -55.77 27.46 -16.93
N LEU A 232 -56.63 27.19 -15.93
CA LEU A 232 -56.23 26.49 -14.72
C LEU A 232 -55.80 25.05 -15.00
N ARG A 233 -56.43 24.35 -15.90
CA ARG A 233 -56.03 23.01 -16.34
C ARG A 233 -54.68 23.02 -17.04
N GLU A 234 -54.41 24.02 -17.90
CA GLU A 234 -53.09 24.20 -18.54
C GLU A 234 -51.98 24.44 -17.50
N GLU A 235 -52.22 25.32 -16.50
CA GLU A 235 -51.27 25.60 -15.41
C GLU A 235 -51.00 24.34 -14.56
N ILE A 236 -52.01 23.55 -14.22
CA ILE A 236 -51.82 22.27 -13.50
C ILE A 236 -51.03 21.28 -14.37
N GLY A 237 -51.28 21.19 -15.68
CA GLY A 237 -50.52 20.35 -16.57
C GLY A 237 -49.04 20.71 -16.65
N GLU A 238 -48.72 22.01 -16.65
CA GLU A 238 -47.33 22.49 -16.59
C GLU A 238 -46.63 22.06 -15.27
N ILE A 239 -47.31 22.20 -14.13
CA ILE A 239 -46.79 21.77 -12.85
C ILE A 239 -46.56 20.25 -12.80
N ILE A 240 -47.53 19.46 -13.35
CA ILE A 240 -47.34 18.01 -13.46
C ILE A 240 -46.09 17.65 -14.26
N MET A 241 -45.85 18.38 -15.38
CA MET A 241 -44.69 18.20 -16.22
C MET A 241 -43.39 18.52 -15.45
N MET A 242 -43.35 19.62 -14.67
CA MET A 242 -42.23 19.94 -13.81
C MET A 242 -41.98 18.84 -12.76
N VAL A 243 -42.99 18.37 -12.07
CA VAL A 243 -42.86 17.29 -11.08
C VAL A 243 -42.33 16.01 -11.71
N ARG A 244 -42.83 15.64 -12.87
CA ARG A 244 -42.33 14.47 -13.65
C ARG A 244 -40.86 14.61 -13.99
N ARG A 245 -40.43 15.80 -14.46
CA ARG A 245 -39.05 16.10 -14.79
C ARG A 245 -38.17 16.00 -13.57
N THR A 246 -38.53 16.67 -12.45
CA THR A 246 -37.78 16.62 -11.21
C THR A 246 -37.67 15.19 -10.64
N SER A 247 -38.77 14.41 -10.72
CA SER A 247 -38.75 12.99 -10.31
C SER A 247 -37.78 12.15 -11.16
N SER A 248 -37.69 12.44 -12.46
CA SER A 248 -36.73 11.78 -13.35
C SER A 248 -35.28 12.16 -13.01
N GLU A 249 -35.04 13.45 -12.75
CA GLU A 249 -33.72 13.96 -12.36
C GLU A 249 -33.25 13.34 -11.04
N ILE A 250 -34.11 13.25 -10.02
CA ILE A 250 -33.77 12.61 -8.74
C ILE A 250 -33.50 11.12 -8.91
N ARG A 251 -34.31 10.39 -9.69
CA ARG A 251 -34.03 8.99 -10.02
C ARG A 251 -32.69 8.82 -10.70
N HIS A 252 -32.38 9.68 -11.67
CA HIS A 252 -31.09 9.67 -12.35
C HIS A 252 -29.92 9.89 -11.37
N LEU A 253 -30.02 10.86 -10.44
CA LEU A 253 -29.03 11.10 -9.40
C LEU A 253 -28.88 9.88 -8.46
N SER A 254 -29.98 9.27 -8.04
CA SER A 254 -29.96 8.08 -7.19
C SER A 254 -29.24 6.91 -7.89
N TYR A 255 -29.54 6.66 -9.16
CA TYR A 255 -28.84 5.60 -9.94
C TYR A 255 -27.36 5.89 -10.15
N HIS A 256 -26.97 7.16 -10.30
CA HIS A 256 -25.55 7.53 -10.37
C HIS A 256 -24.83 7.33 -9.04
N LEU A 257 -25.49 7.59 -7.92
CA LEU A 257 -24.91 7.41 -6.59
C LEU A 257 -24.77 5.92 -6.24
N HIS A 258 -25.81 5.14 -6.35
CA HIS A 258 -25.79 3.69 -6.19
C HIS A 258 -27.03 3.06 -6.82
N PRO A 259 -26.86 2.21 -7.83
CA PRO A 259 -28.02 1.58 -8.44
C PRO A 259 -28.60 0.53 -7.50
N THR A 260 -29.82 0.73 -7.03
CA THR A 260 -30.58 -0.28 -6.30
C THR A 260 -30.70 -1.56 -7.15
N LEU A 261 -30.82 -1.39 -8.45
CA LEU A 261 -30.82 -2.48 -9.43
C LEU A 261 -29.57 -3.37 -9.39
N LEU A 262 -28.42 -2.84 -8.99
CA LEU A 262 -27.21 -3.66 -8.84
C LEU A 262 -27.41 -4.69 -7.70
N SER A 263 -28.02 -4.27 -6.61
CA SER A 263 -28.33 -5.18 -5.50
C SER A 263 -29.41 -6.20 -5.87
N ASP A 264 -30.44 -5.78 -6.63
CA ASP A 264 -31.62 -6.60 -6.93
C ASP A 264 -31.39 -7.54 -8.13
N LEU A 265 -30.84 -7.02 -9.23
CA LEU A 265 -30.73 -7.72 -10.51
C LEU A 265 -29.31 -8.13 -10.88
N GLY A 266 -28.28 -7.57 -10.24
CA GLY A 266 -26.88 -7.82 -10.53
C GLY A 266 -26.25 -6.88 -11.55
N LEU A 267 -24.97 -7.15 -11.84
CA LEU A 267 -24.12 -6.23 -12.61
C LEU A 267 -24.57 -6.02 -14.05
N GLU A 268 -24.85 -7.08 -14.79
CA GLU A 268 -25.17 -7.00 -16.21
C GLU A 268 -26.44 -6.19 -16.50
N PRO A 269 -27.60 -6.48 -15.88
CA PRO A 269 -28.81 -5.67 -16.09
C PRO A 269 -28.66 -4.21 -15.61
N ALA A 270 -27.91 -3.98 -14.54
CA ALA A 270 -27.66 -2.64 -14.02
C ALA A 270 -26.82 -1.79 -15.02
N LEU A 271 -25.80 -2.39 -15.63
CA LEU A 271 -24.98 -1.74 -16.66
C LEU A 271 -25.73 -1.54 -17.96
N ASP A 272 -26.55 -2.50 -18.40
CA ASP A 272 -27.38 -2.38 -19.58
C ASP A 272 -28.33 -1.19 -19.48
N LEU A 273 -29.00 -1.04 -18.33
CA LEU A 273 -29.88 0.08 -18.10
C LEU A 273 -29.10 1.41 -18.08
N TYR A 274 -28.00 1.45 -17.36
CA TYR A 274 -27.14 2.63 -17.27
C TYR A 274 -26.66 3.10 -18.65
N PHE A 275 -26.18 2.20 -19.49
CA PHE A 275 -25.68 2.54 -20.83
C PHE A 275 -26.82 2.94 -21.79
N LYS A 276 -27.99 2.30 -21.70
CA LYS A 276 -29.17 2.70 -22.48
C LYS A 276 -29.62 4.12 -22.14
N GLU A 277 -29.64 4.45 -20.85
CA GLU A 277 -30.01 5.79 -20.40
C GLU A 277 -29.05 6.85 -20.92
N ILE A 278 -27.72 6.63 -20.76
CA ILE A 278 -26.70 7.55 -21.27
C ILE A 278 -26.79 7.69 -22.79
N LYS A 279 -26.95 6.58 -23.53
CA LYS A 279 -27.09 6.58 -24.96
C LYS A 279 -28.31 7.45 -25.44
N ASN A 280 -29.42 7.32 -24.73
CA ASN A 280 -30.63 8.09 -25.06
C ASN A 280 -30.46 9.60 -24.80
N HIS A 281 -29.68 9.98 -23.78
CA HIS A 281 -29.47 11.38 -23.45
C HIS A 281 -28.34 12.06 -24.23
N THR A 282 -27.31 11.32 -24.61
CA THR A 282 -26.09 11.88 -25.21
C THR A 282 -25.94 11.56 -26.70
N GLY A 283 -26.65 10.55 -27.20
CA GLY A 283 -26.53 10.09 -28.59
C GLY A 283 -25.25 9.26 -28.88
N HIS A 284 -24.37 9.04 -27.88
CA HIS A 284 -23.14 8.29 -28.09
C HIS A 284 -23.39 6.82 -28.40
N ASN A 285 -22.55 6.23 -29.24
CA ASN A 285 -22.58 4.81 -29.54
C ASN A 285 -21.82 4.01 -28.47
N ILE A 286 -22.57 3.41 -27.56
CA ILE A 286 -22.01 2.61 -26.43
C ILE A 286 -22.26 1.14 -26.75
N GLU A 287 -21.16 0.37 -26.83
CA GLU A 287 -21.17 -1.08 -27.00
C GLU A 287 -20.77 -1.74 -25.69
N PHE A 288 -21.64 -2.59 -25.16
CA PHE A 288 -21.39 -3.32 -23.92
C PHE A 288 -21.53 -4.83 -24.12
N SER A 289 -20.64 -5.60 -23.50
CA SER A 289 -20.75 -7.06 -23.47
C SER A 289 -20.21 -7.64 -22.16
N MET A 290 -20.90 -8.64 -21.64
CA MET A 290 -20.50 -9.41 -20.48
C MET A 290 -20.52 -10.90 -20.85
N VAL A 291 -19.42 -11.63 -20.64
CA VAL A 291 -19.24 -12.99 -21.14
C VAL A 291 -18.65 -13.91 -20.08
N GLY A 292 -19.18 -15.14 -19.99
CA GLY A 292 -18.66 -16.19 -19.10
C GLY A 292 -19.18 -16.15 -17.67
N PHE A 293 -20.32 -15.50 -17.42
CA PHE A 293 -20.91 -15.37 -16.09
C PHE A 293 -22.15 -16.28 -15.96
N ASP A 294 -21.97 -17.48 -15.47
CA ASP A 294 -23.07 -18.42 -15.18
C ASP A 294 -23.79 -18.11 -13.87
N HIS A 295 -23.08 -17.42 -12.95
CA HIS A 295 -23.57 -17.00 -11.64
C HIS A 295 -23.16 -15.57 -11.33
N ARG A 296 -23.93 -14.93 -10.43
CA ARG A 296 -23.61 -13.59 -9.94
C ARG A 296 -22.22 -13.55 -9.30
N LEU A 297 -21.57 -12.42 -9.47
CA LEU A 297 -20.37 -12.11 -8.71
C LEU A 297 -20.74 -11.76 -7.26
N ASP A 298 -19.72 -11.78 -6.39
CA ASP A 298 -19.82 -11.16 -5.07
C ASP A 298 -20.20 -9.68 -5.18
N VAL A 299 -21.04 -9.22 -4.26
CA VAL A 299 -21.62 -7.85 -4.25
C VAL A 299 -20.53 -6.77 -4.30
N ASP A 300 -19.41 -6.99 -3.63
CA ASP A 300 -18.29 -6.05 -3.63
C ASP A 300 -17.62 -6.00 -5.00
N MET A 301 -17.47 -7.13 -5.67
CA MET A 301 -16.93 -7.21 -7.03
C MET A 301 -17.88 -6.58 -8.05
N GLU A 302 -19.19 -6.83 -7.95
CA GLU A 302 -20.19 -6.18 -8.80
C GLU A 302 -20.13 -4.66 -8.65
N THR A 303 -20.04 -4.18 -7.41
CA THR A 303 -19.91 -2.74 -7.11
C THR A 303 -18.64 -2.15 -7.73
N VAL A 304 -17.51 -2.83 -7.62
CA VAL A 304 -16.23 -2.37 -8.19
C VAL A 304 -16.31 -2.27 -9.72
N PHE A 305 -16.82 -3.32 -10.40
CA PHE A 305 -16.95 -3.28 -11.87
C PHE A 305 -17.96 -2.24 -12.33
N TYR A 306 -19.06 -2.05 -11.60
CA TYR A 306 -20.00 -0.99 -11.87
C TYR A 306 -19.33 0.40 -11.77
N ARG A 307 -18.52 0.66 -10.73
CA ARG A 307 -17.78 1.91 -10.58
C ARG A 307 -16.74 2.11 -11.67
N PHE A 308 -16.02 1.06 -12.07
CA PHE A 308 -15.08 1.15 -13.18
C PHE A 308 -15.79 1.51 -14.48
N SER A 309 -16.96 0.95 -14.71
CA SER A 309 -17.79 1.25 -15.90
C SER A 309 -18.26 2.71 -15.90
N GLN A 310 -18.75 3.21 -14.76
CA GLN A 310 -19.13 4.60 -14.61
C GLN A 310 -17.98 5.57 -14.85
N GLU A 311 -16.83 5.31 -14.22
CA GLU A 311 -15.67 6.17 -14.33
C GLU A 311 -15.08 6.20 -15.74
N THR A 312 -14.95 5.03 -16.38
CA THR A 312 -14.41 4.94 -17.74
C THR A 312 -15.32 5.60 -18.76
N LEU A 313 -16.64 5.41 -18.65
CA LEU A 313 -17.59 6.08 -19.53
C LEU A 313 -17.62 7.59 -19.28
N THR A 314 -17.63 8.02 -18.02
CA THR A 314 -17.60 9.46 -17.68
C THR A 314 -16.36 10.15 -18.24
N ASN A 315 -15.20 9.48 -18.15
CA ASN A 315 -13.96 10.00 -18.72
C ASN A 315 -14.02 10.07 -20.26
N ALA A 316 -14.58 9.05 -20.91
CA ALA A 316 -14.78 9.07 -22.34
C ALA A 316 -15.70 10.22 -22.76
N LEU A 317 -16.87 10.38 -22.15
CA LEU A 317 -17.82 11.44 -22.45
C LEU A 317 -17.26 12.85 -22.24
N LYS A 318 -16.46 13.05 -21.19
CA LYS A 318 -15.93 14.39 -20.84
C LYS A 318 -14.67 14.77 -21.59
N HIS A 319 -13.84 13.79 -21.94
CA HIS A 319 -12.46 14.05 -22.32
C HIS A 319 -12.04 13.44 -23.65
N SER A 320 -12.75 12.42 -24.16
CA SER A 320 -12.29 11.75 -25.40
C SER A 320 -12.62 12.50 -26.67
N GLY A 321 -13.76 13.23 -26.70
CA GLY A 321 -14.29 13.79 -27.92
C GLY A 321 -14.75 12.72 -28.94
N SER A 322 -14.86 11.46 -28.50
CA SER A 322 -15.32 10.34 -29.34
C SER A 322 -16.79 10.06 -29.14
N ASP A 323 -17.48 9.71 -30.22
CA ASP A 323 -18.85 9.22 -30.16
C ASP A 323 -18.96 7.71 -29.89
N LYS A 324 -17.82 7.00 -29.80
CA LYS A 324 -17.78 5.55 -29.62
C LYS A 324 -17.08 5.17 -28.33
N PHE A 325 -17.78 4.34 -27.57
CA PHE A 325 -17.23 3.74 -26.34
C PHE A 325 -17.56 2.25 -26.32
N ARG A 326 -16.55 1.42 -26.04
CA ARG A 326 -16.70 -0.03 -25.92
C ARG A 326 -16.28 -0.50 -24.53
N LEU A 327 -17.11 -1.32 -23.90
CA LEU A 327 -16.84 -1.93 -22.62
C LEU A 327 -17.12 -3.43 -22.69
N SER A 328 -16.18 -4.23 -22.21
CA SER A 328 -16.37 -5.67 -22.07
C SER A 328 -15.88 -6.17 -20.72
N ILE A 329 -16.64 -7.07 -20.10
CA ILE A 329 -16.29 -7.78 -18.87
C ILE A 329 -16.30 -9.26 -19.18
N ILE A 330 -15.15 -9.92 -19.03
CA ILE A 330 -14.96 -11.31 -19.45
C ILE A 330 -14.48 -12.10 -18.24
N LYS A 331 -15.25 -13.11 -17.85
CA LYS A 331 -14.82 -14.10 -16.85
C LYS A 331 -13.99 -15.18 -17.55
N SER A 332 -12.71 -15.23 -17.24
CA SER A 332 -11.76 -16.20 -17.80
C SER A 332 -10.85 -16.70 -16.69
N TYR A 333 -11.20 -17.86 -16.12
CA TYR A 333 -10.44 -18.42 -14.99
C TYR A 333 -8.92 -18.38 -15.23
N PRO A 334 -8.12 -17.97 -14.26
CA PRO A 334 -8.47 -17.57 -12.89
C PRO A 334 -8.76 -16.07 -12.69
N LYS A 335 -9.15 -15.34 -13.72
CA LYS A 335 -9.28 -13.88 -13.69
C LYS A 335 -10.59 -13.41 -14.31
N ILE A 336 -11.05 -12.24 -13.86
CA ILE A 336 -12.04 -11.43 -14.57
C ILE A 336 -11.30 -10.30 -15.25
N ILE A 337 -11.57 -10.09 -16.53
CA ILE A 337 -10.94 -9.09 -17.38
C ILE A 337 -11.97 -8.02 -17.71
N PHE A 338 -11.70 -6.81 -17.27
CA PHE A 338 -12.45 -5.61 -17.66
C PHE A 338 -11.67 -4.86 -18.72
N ARG A 339 -12.33 -4.45 -19.80
CA ARG A 339 -11.76 -3.64 -20.88
C ARG A 339 -12.70 -2.49 -21.21
N ALA A 340 -12.16 -1.28 -21.24
CA ALA A 340 -12.85 -0.10 -21.70
C ALA A 340 -12.00 0.61 -22.74
N GLU A 341 -12.60 1.01 -23.87
CA GLU A 341 -11.90 1.61 -24.99
C GLU A 341 -12.73 2.77 -25.57
N ASP A 342 -12.08 3.89 -25.87
CA ASP A 342 -12.57 4.95 -26.72
C ASP A 342 -11.59 5.21 -27.88
N ASP A 343 -12.07 5.73 -28.99
CA ASP A 343 -11.26 6.11 -30.15
C ASP A 343 -11.09 7.65 -30.26
N GLY A 344 -11.06 8.32 -29.11
CA GLY A 344 -10.99 9.76 -28.99
C GLY A 344 -9.59 10.35 -29.13
N ILE A 345 -9.44 11.59 -28.62
CA ILE A 345 -8.19 12.36 -28.76
C ILE A 345 -7.01 11.76 -27.97
N GLY A 346 -7.26 10.86 -27.01
CA GLY A 346 -6.22 10.32 -26.15
C GLY A 346 -5.42 11.36 -25.37
N PHE A 347 -4.40 10.92 -24.64
CA PHE A 347 -3.52 11.79 -23.87
C PHE A 347 -2.18 11.13 -23.58
N ASP A 348 -1.18 11.94 -23.17
CA ASP A 348 0.13 11.44 -22.74
C ASP A 348 0.04 10.86 -21.30
N THR A 349 0.28 9.56 -21.16
CA THR A 349 0.22 8.85 -19.88
C THR A 349 1.35 9.21 -18.90
N GLN A 350 2.43 9.85 -19.36
CA GLN A 350 3.53 10.28 -18.47
C GLN A 350 3.13 11.47 -17.58
N ILE A 351 2.11 12.22 -17.98
CA ILE A 351 1.62 13.42 -17.26
C ILE A 351 0.67 13.06 -16.10
N ILE A 352 0.21 11.81 -16.00
CA ILE A 352 -0.80 11.37 -15.02
C ILE A 352 -0.37 11.58 -13.55
N GLY A 353 0.93 11.59 -13.25
CA GLY A 353 1.45 11.65 -11.88
C GLY A 353 1.31 12.99 -11.15
N THR A 354 0.99 14.09 -11.84
CA THR A 354 1.10 15.46 -11.29
C THR A 354 -0.21 16.24 -11.22
N ASP A 355 -1.30 15.77 -11.85
CA ASP A 355 -2.53 16.54 -11.96
C ASP A 355 -3.67 15.94 -11.11
N LYS A 356 -4.32 16.80 -10.29
CA LYS A 356 -5.51 16.46 -9.49
C LYS A 356 -6.70 15.95 -10.32
N ARG A 357 -6.70 16.18 -11.65
CA ARG A 357 -7.71 15.72 -12.60
C ARG A 357 -7.73 14.20 -12.80
N ASN A 358 -6.71 13.49 -12.34
CA ASN A 358 -6.55 12.04 -12.55
C ASN A 358 -6.99 11.18 -11.36
N LEU A 359 -7.75 11.75 -10.41
CA LEU A 359 -8.20 11.03 -9.21
C LEU A 359 -9.02 9.77 -9.52
N GLY A 360 -9.82 9.79 -10.57
CA GLY A 360 -10.61 8.63 -11.00
C GLY A 360 -9.75 7.46 -11.46
N LEU A 361 -8.77 7.73 -12.34
CA LEU A 361 -7.82 6.72 -12.82
C LEU A 361 -6.95 6.17 -11.68
N LEU A 362 -6.50 7.03 -10.77
CA LEU A 362 -5.77 6.64 -9.58
C LEU A 362 -6.62 5.76 -8.68
N GLY A 363 -7.87 6.15 -8.42
CA GLY A 363 -8.82 5.37 -7.62
C GLY A 363 -9.11 3.98 -8.21
N MET A 364 -9.26 3.88 -9.55
CA MET A 364 -9.40 2.58 -10.22
C MET A 364 -8.15 1.72 -10.05
N ARG A 365 -6.95 2.29 -10.22
CA ARG A 365 -5.67 1.59 -10.04
C ARG A 365 -5.51 1.07 -8.61
N GLU A 366 -5.84 1.89 -7.62
CA GLU A 366 -5.73 1.51 -6.21
C GLU A 366 -6.74 0.43 -5.82
N ARG A 367 -8.00 0.56 -6.23
CA ARG A 367 -9.02 -0.49 -6.02
C ARG A 367 -8.62 -1.81 -6.66
N THR A 368 -8.09 -1.76 -7.88
CA THR A 368 -7.56 -2.95 -8.55
C THR A 368 -6.45 -3.59 -7.74
N SER A 369 -5.51 -2.80 -7.22
CA SER A 369 -4.39 -3.28 -6.39
C SER A 369 -4.86 -3.90 -5.06
N LEU A 370 -5.90 -3.33 -4.43
CA LEU A 370 -6.50 -3.88 -3.20
C LEU A 370 -7.11 -5.27 -3.42
N LEU A 371 -7.65 -5.51 -4.62
CA LEU A 371 -8.20 -6.81 -5.03
C LEU A 371 -7.13 -7.78 -5.61
N GLY A 372 -5.85 -7.45 -5.47
CA GLY A 372 -4.75 -8.27 -5.99
C GLY A 372 -4.67 -8.31 -7.52
N GLY A 373 -5.35 -7.39 -8.19
CA GLY A 373 -5.42 -7.29 -9.65
C GLY A 373 -4.31 -6.46 -10.28
N THR A 374 -4.33 -6.40 -11.61
CA THR A 374 -3.44 -5.58 -12.42
C THR A 374 -4.23 -4.54 -13.22
N PHE A 375 -3.74 -3.30 -13.23
CA PHE A 375 -4.32 -2.19 -13.98
C PHE A 375 -3.35 -1.75 -15.08
N GLN A 376 -3.83 -1.71 -16.31
CA GLN A 376 -3.08 -1.24 -17.48
C GLN A 376 -3.87 -0.12 -18.17
N LEU A 377 -3.18 0.97 -18.44
CA LEU A 377 -3.71 2.11 -19.18
C LEU A 377 -2.80 2.37 -20.37
N ARG A 378 -3.39 2.47 -21.54
CA ARG A 378 -2.71 2.85 -22.79
C ARG A 378 -3.48 4.00 -23.40
N SER A 379 -2.83 5.14 -23.58
CA SER A 379 -3.34 6.27 -24.30
C SER A 379 -2.20 7.02 -24.95
N LYS A 380 -2.45 7.57 -26.13
CA LYS A 380 -1.55 8.49 -26.80
C LYS A 380 -2.40 9.55 -27.53
N PRO A 381 -1.88 10.77 -27.67
CA PRO A 381 -2.57 11.79 -28.46
C PRO A 381 -2.94 11.29 -29.87
N GLY A 382 -4.23 11.35 -30.20
CA GLY A 382 -4.79 10.88 -31.46
C GLY A 382 -5.10 9.38 -31.58
N GLU A 383 -4.77 8.55 -30.55
CA GLU A 383 -4.97 7.09 -30.61
C GLU A 383 -6.08 6.60 -29.65
N GLY A 384 -6.82 7.50 -28.99
CA GLY A 384 -7.83 7.17 -27.99
C GLY A 384 -7.25 6.63 -26.68
N THR A 385 -8.12 6.02 -25.85
CA THR A 385 -7.74 5.46 -24.54
C THR A 385 -8.20 4.02 -24.42
N ARG A 386 -7.34 3.17 -23.85
CA ARG A 386 -7.64 1.77 -23.53
C ARG A 386 -7.26 1.47 -22.09
N ILE A 387 -8.23 0.99 -21.33
CA ILE A 387 -8.06 0.53 -19.95
C ILE A 387 -8.30 -0.98 -19.92
N ARG A 388 -7.36 -1.71 -19.32
CA ARG A 388 -7.47 -3.14 -19.05
C ARG A 388 -7.21 -3.40 -17.60
N ILE A 389 -8.16 -4.04 -16.93
CA ILE A 389 -8.08 -4.45 -15.54
C ILE A 389 -8.26 -5.96 -15.48
N GLU A 390 -7.38 -6.64 -14.75
CA GLU A 390 -7.48 -8.07 -14.50
C GLU A 390 -7.54 -8.29 -12.99
N ILE A 391 -8.60 -8.92 -12.49
CA ILE A 391 -8.80 -9.21 -11.07
C ILE A 391 -8.85 -10.72 -10.90
N PRO A 392 -8.00 -11.33 -10.05
CA PRO A 392 -8.11 -12.74 -9.74
C PRO A 392 -9.41 -13.03 -9.00
N PHE A 393 -10.06 -14.15 -9.33
CA PHE A 393 -11.19 -14.64 -8.56
C PHE A 393 -10.99 -16.13 -8.26
N ALA A 394 -11.38 -16.54 -7.04
CA ALA A 394 -11.47 -17.94 -6.69
C ALA A 394 -12.88 -18.42 -7.04
N GLU A 395 -13.00 -19.51 -7.79
CA GLU A 395 -14.28 -20.20 -7.85
C GLU A 395 -14.62 -20.67 -6.44
N SER A 396 -15.66 -20.13 -5.85
CA SER A 396 -16.29 -20.80 -4.71
C SER A 396 -16.79 -22.15 -5.23
N LEU A 397 -16.08 -23.20 -4.86
CA LEU A 397 -16.57 -24.58 -5.03
C LEU A 397 -17.93 -24.60 -4.32
N GLY A 398 -18.99 -24.58 -5.11
CA GLY A 398 -20.34 -24.68 -4.61
C GLY A 398 -20.42 -25.95 -3.75
N HIS A 399 -20.72 -25.78 -2.50
CA HIS A 399 -21.21 -26.87 -1.68
C HIS A 399 -22.55 -27.26 -2.28
N GLY A 400 -22.53 -28.41 -2.99
CA GLY A 400 -23.72 -29.10 -3.46
C GLY A 400 -24.53 -29.70 -2.29
#